data_f94342fc9bc55977edb9e6d77a0c1745
#
_entry.id   f94342fc9bc55977edb9e6d77a0c1745
#
_cell.length_a   1.000
_cell.length_b   1.000
_cell.length_c   1.000
_cell.angle_alpha   90.00
_cell.angle_beta   90.00
_cell.angle_gamma   90.00
#
_symmetry.space_group_name_H-M   'P 1'
#
loop_
_entity.id
_entity.type
_entity.pdbx_description
1 polymer ?
#
loop_
_entity_poly.entity_id
_entity_poly.type
_entity_poly.pdbx_seq_one_letter_code
_entity_poly.pdbx_strand_id
1 'polypeptide(L)'
;MKREMLILLFPFIFLGAFSQAQEEFPRTPSGKPDFSGHYDISTLTPFERPTSFGSRQSLNEDEVNALREREMGIRARDAESSDPNREAPEEGGNIGSYNDFWFDRGNDGFVIDGEYRTSILTYPENGRMPPRTSEGQLKADAAPKFAWPERDGAWWLETGDQPYDGPENQTLAVRCIYHQPATIPITPRVYNNLKTIVQTEEYLMLYIEWMHWARIIRIDDEHQSEVLATFDGDSVGRWEGDTLVVETINFMDQPHQPAQRRVVERFSPEPGGGLIYGFTVEDADYADSYGGEMVWPKSDQVPYEYACHEGNYAMSATLMGARVREAEHRATNGSDD
;
A
#
# COMPACT_ATOMS: atom_id res chain seq x y z
N MET A 1 40.08 8.78 80.11
CA MET A 1 39.84 9.37 78.78
C MET A 1 39.54 8.20 77.82
N LYS A 2 38.30 7.88 77.60
CA LYS A 2 37.88 6.86 76.63
C LYS A 2 37.55 7.61 75.29
N ARG A 3 38.23 7.28 74.18
CA ARG A 3 37.96 7.76 72.83
C ARG A 3 36.91 6.80 72.25
N GLU A 4 35.73 7.31 72.00
CA GLU A 4 34.72 6.62 71.20
C GLU A 4 35.00 6.83 69.70
N MET A 5 35.14 5.72 68.99
CA MET A 5 35.38 5.68 67.57
C MET A 5 34.01 5.56 66.83
N LEU A 6 33.57 6.63 66.22
CA LEU A 6 32.33 6.69 65.44
C LEU A 6 32.57 6.05 64.09
N ILE A 7 31.97 4.88 63.84
CA ILE A 7 32.00 4.19 62.58
C ILE A 7 30.80 4.73 61.68
N LEU A 8 31.11 5.52 60.72
CA LEU A 8 30.14 5.96 59.70
C LEU A 8 29.92 4.82 58.66
N LEU A 9 28.78 4.13 58.73
CA LEU A 9 28.31 3.24 57.66
C LEU A 9 27.72 4.08 56.53
N PHE A 10 28.40 4.09 55.39
CA PHE A 10 27.85 4.58 54.13
C PHE A 10 27.01 3.45 53.51
N PRO A 11 25.71 3.67 53.16
CA PRO A 11 24.96 2.70 52.38
C PRO A 11 25.42 2.76 50.94
N PHE A 12 25.99 1.68 50.44
CA PHE A 12 26.23 1.45 49.02
C PHE A 12 24.88 1.23 48.33
N ILE A 13 24.34 2.25 47.67
CA ILE A 13 23.18 2.10 46.79
C ILE A 13 23.71 1.47 45.48
N PHE A 14 23.45 0.17 45.33
CA PHE A 14 23.59 -0.52 44.05
C PHE A 14 22.50 -0.01 43.13
N LEU A 15 22.79 0.98 42.27
CA LEU A 15 21.96 1.24 41.05
C LEU A 15 22.18 0.06 40.12
N GLY A 16 21.29 -0.92 40.18
CA GLY A 16 21.16 -1.92 39.15
C GLY A 16 20.70 -1.22 37.86
N ALA A 17 21.62 -1.04 36.91
CA ALA A 17 21.24 -0.72 35.56
C ALA A 17 20.44 -1.90 35.02
N PHE A 18 19.11 -1.75 34.97
CA PHE A 18 18.27 -2.62 34.14
C PHE A 18 18.64 -2.31 32.71
N SER A 19 19.61 -3.03 32.14
CA SER A 19 19.75 -3.19 30.72
C SER A 19 18.48 -3.94 30.29
N GLN A 20 17.52 -3.24 29.67
CA GLN A 20 16.54 -3.92 28.86
C GLN A 20 17.34 -4.63 27.77
N ALA A 21 17.44 -5.96 27.88
CA ALA A 21 17.94 -6.76 26.78
C ALA A 21 17.03 -6.46 25.60
N GLN A 22 17.54 -5.78 24.61
CA GLN A 22 16.87 -5.60 23.33
C GLN A 22 16.68 -7.02 22.79
N GLU A 23 15.43 -7.45 22.62
CA GLU A 23 15.12 -8.79 22.16
C GLU A 23 15.78 -8.95 20.79
N GLU A 24 16.72 -9.89 20.70
CA GLU A 24 17.50 -10.11 19.47
C GLU A 24 16.55 -10.61 18.39
N PHE A 25 16.59 -10.00 17.21
CA PHE A 25 15.72 -10.36 16.09
C PHE A 25 15.92 -11.84 15.72
N PRO A 26 14.84 -12.64 15.51
CA PRO A 26 14.96 -14.05 15.18
C PRO A 26 15.89 -14.29 14.01
N ARG A 27 16.61 -15.44 14.02
CA ARG A 27 17.58 -15.77 12.97
C ARG A 27 17.32 -17.14 12.36
N THR A 28 17.57 -17.24 11.06
CA THR A 28 17.59 -18.52 10.32
C THR A 28 18.80 -19.35 10.75
N PRO A 29 18.87 -20.64 10.38
CA PRO A 29 20.05 -21.49 10.63
C PRO A 29 21.35 -20.93 10.05
N SER A 30 21.32 -20.20 8.94
CA SER A 30 22.49 -19.51 8.36
C SER A 30 22.89 -18.22 9.10
N GLY A 31 22.13 -17.81 10.13
CA GLY A 31 22.38 -16.62 10.94
C GLY A 31 21.83 -15.32 10.32
N LYS A 32 21.08 -15.39 9.23
CA LYS A 32 20.37 -14.23 8.66
C LYS A 32 19.12 -13.92 9.49
N PRO A 33 18.63 -12.65 9.50
CA PRO A 33 17.34 -12.35 10.12
C PRO A 33 16.23 -13.24 9.56
N ASP A 34 15.37 -13.77 10.42
CA ASP A 34 14.18 -14.50 10.03
C ASP A 34 12.98 -13.55 10.06
N PHE A 35 12.53 -13.15 8.88
CA PHE A 35 11.41 -12.25 8.68
C PHE A 35 10.05 -12.95 8.72
N SER A 36 10.01 -14.26 8.95
CA SER A 36 8.74 -15.00 9.01
C SER A 36 7.78 -14.41 10.05
N GLY A 37 6.53 -14.25 9.67
CA GLY A 37 5.49 -13.71 10.54
C GLY A 37 4.42 -12.93 9.78
N HIS A 38 3.54 -12.31 10.57
CA HIS A 38 2.50 -11.44 10.06
C HIS A 38 2.84 -9.98 10.39
N TYR A 39 2.48 -9.09 9.50
CA TYR A 39 2.74 -7.65 9.61
C TYR A 39 1.50 -6.88 9.19
N ASP A 40 1.18 -5.83 9.93
CA ASP A 40 0.14 -4.87 9.56
C ASP A 40 0.81 -3.58 9.08
N ILE A 41 0.60 -3.24 7.81
CA ILE A 41 1.22 -2.05 7.22
C ILE A 41 0.27 -0.85 7.17
N SER A 42 -0.89 -0.93 7.82
CA SER A 42 -1.82 0.18 7.92
C SER A 42 -1.18 1.39 8.60
N THR A 43 -1.37 2.59 8.07
CA THR A 43 -0.78 3.81 8.62
C THR A 43 -1.53 5.06 8.17
N LEU A 44 -1.57 6.05 9.05
CA LEU A 44 -2.07 7.40 8.74
C LEU A 44 -1.04 8.25 7.98
N THR A 45 0.23 7.81 7.89
CA THR A 45 1.24 8.50 7.09
C THR A 45 0.89 8.41 5.60
N PRO A 46 0.69 9.52 4.90
CA PRO A 46 0.28 9.49 3.49
C PRO A 46 1.40 8.99 2.59
N PHE A 47 1.05 8.43 1.44
CA PHE A 47 2.04 8.01 0.45
C PHE A 47 2.87 9.18 -0.05
N GLU A 48 2.21 10.25 -0.51
CA GLU A 48 2.86 11.48 -0.92
C GLU A 48 2.79 12.54 0.18
N ARG A 49 3.83 13.36 0.28
CA ARG A 49 3.89 14.48 1.23
C ARG A 49 2.91 15.57 0.85
N PRO A 50 2.05 16.00 1.77
CA PRO A 50 1.23 17.20 1.58
C PRO A 50 2.10 18.42 1.24
N THR A 51 1.69 19.19 0.25
CA THR A 51 2.46 20.36 -0.24
C THR A 51 2.75 21.40 0.84
N SER A 52 1.91 21.48 1.87
CA SER A 52 2.10 22.36 3.03
C SER A 52 3.37 22.09 3.83
N PHE A 53 3.92 20.88 3.74
CA PHE A 53 5.16 20.51 4.45
C PHE A 53 6.43 20.81 3.65
N GLY A 54 6.33 21.11 2.35
CA GLY A 54 7.51 21.35 1.50
C GLY A 54 8.46 20.16 1.50
N SER A 55 9.73 20.36 1.89
CA SER A 55 10.75 19.31 2.03
C SER A 55 10.85 18.71 3.44
N ARG A 56 10.05 19.18 4.41
CA ARG A 56 10.10 18.71 5.79
C ARG A 56 9.61 17.26 5.91
N GLN A 57 10.45 16.39 6.43
CA GLN A 57 10.20 14.95 6.50
C GLN A 57 9.55 14.48 7.81
N SER A 58 9.57 15.31 8.86
CA SER A 58 9.09 14.94 10.18
C SER A 58 7.88 15.77 10.59
N LEU A 59 6.95 15.16 11.31
CA LEU A 59 5.83 15.83 11.99
C LEU A 59 6.23 16.19 13.42
N ASN A 60 5.71 17.29 13.92
CA ASN A 60 5.73 17.61 15.34
C ASN A 60 4.54 16.95 16.08
N GLU A 61 4.51 17.01 17.40
CA GLU A 61 3.50 16.36 18.23
C GLU A 61 2.08 16.86 17.93
N ASP A 62 1.90 18.17 17.73
CA ASP A 62 0.59 18.75 17.42
C ASP A 62 0.06 18.24 16.07
N GLU A 63 0.92 18.10 15.08
CA GLU A 63 0.58 17.58 13.75
C GLU A 63 0.22 16.10 13.78
N VAL A 64 0.92 15.31 14.58
CA VAL A 64 0.59 13.90 14.80
C VAL A 64 -0.78 13.77 15.47
N ASN A 65 -1.03 14.57 16.49
CA ASN A 65 -2.33 14.58 17.17
C ASN A 65 -3.47 15.01 16.22
N ALA A 66 -3.23 15.98 15.36
CA ALA A 66 -4.20 16.39 14.33
C ALA A 66 -4.51 15.28 13.33
N LEU A 67 -3.53 14.43 12.94
CA LEU A 67 -3.77 13.25 12.11
C LEU A 67 -4.68 12.24 12.81
N ARG A 68 -4.41 11.94 14.08
CA ARG A 68 -5.22 11.01 14.89
C ARG A 68 -6.65 11.53 15.08
N GLU A 69 -6.81 12.80 15.43
CA GLU A 69 -8.12 13.44 15.62
C GLU A 69 -8.93 13.41 14.31
N ARG A 70 -8.30 13.69 13.18
CA ARG A 70 -8.95 13.61 11.86
C ARG A 70 -9.48 12.21 11.59
N GLU A 71 -8.67 11.17 11.81
CA GLU A 71 -9.10 9.78 11.59
C GLU A 71 -10.22 9.39 12.56
N MET A 72 -10.12 9.74 13.85
CA MET A 72 -11.20 9.50 14.79
C MET A 72 -12.52 10.20 14.37
N GLY A 73 -12.44 11.42 13.84
CA GLY A 73 -13.58 12.13 13.32
C GLY A 73 -14.20 11.48 12.07
N ILE A 74 -13.37 10.88 11.21
CA ILE A 74 -13.84 10.10 10.03
C ILE A 74 -14.58 8.86 10.52
N ARG A 75 -13.97 8.06 11.41
CA ARG A 75 -14.57 6.84 11.96
C ARG A 75 -15.87 7.10 12.69
N ALA A 76 -15.93 8.18 13.47
CA ALA A 76 -17.15 8.56 14.17
C ALA A 76 -18.32 8.83 13.20
N ARG A 77 -18.06 9.53 12.08
CA ARG A 77 -19.07 9.76 11.03
C ARG A 77 -19.45 8.49 10.29
N ASP A 78 -18.44 7.66 9.94
CA ASP A 78 -18.68 6.42 9.19
C ASP A 78 -19.43 5.37 10.05
N ALA A 79 -19.33 5.47 11.40
CA ALA A 79 -20.06 4.64 12.35
C ALA A 79 -21.50 5.12 12.62
N GLU A 80 -21.89 6.30 12.16
CA GLU A 80 -23.26 6.79 12.31
C GLU A 80 -24.25 5.89 11.55
N SER A 81 -25.36 5.57 12.20
CA SER A 81 -26.42 4.78 11.58
C SER A 81 -27.01 5.52 10.38
N SER A 82 -27.15 4.85 9.25
CA SER A 82 -27.85 5.40 8.10
C SER A 82 -29.33 5.68 8.46
N ASP A 83 -29.83 6.84 8.09
CA ASP A 83 -31.26 7.14 8.19
C ASP A 83 -32.03 6.24 7.18
N PRO A 84 -32.89 5.32 7.65
CA PRO A 84 -33.64 4.44 6.76
C PRO A 84 -34.68 5.20 5.90
N ASN A 85 -34.98 6.45 6.26
CA ASN A 85 -35.96 7.28 5.55
C ASN A 85 -35.28 8.37 4.69
N ARG A 86 -33.95 8.35 4.57
CA ARG A 86 -33.26 9.31 3.71
C ARG A 86 -33.77 9.21 2.27
N GLU A 87 -33.90 10.33 1.62
CA GLU A 87 -34.18 10.35 0.19
C GLU A 87 -33.05 9.71 -0.60
N ALA A 88 -33.35 9.15 -1.76
CA ALA A 88 -32.32 8.67 -2.67
C ALA A 88 -31.40 9.83 -3.05
N PRO A 89 -30.07 9.62 -3.14
CA PRO A 89 -29.17 10.65 -3.65
C PRO A 89 -29.61 11.10 -5.03
N GLU A 90 -29.41 12.37 -5.34
CA GLU A 90 -29.59 12.89 -6.70
C GLU A 90 -28.68 12.12 -7.67
N GLU A 91 -29.06 12.09 -8.94
CA GLU A 91 -28.23 11.46 -9.97
C GLU A 91 -26.82 12.06 -9.98
N GLY A 92 -25.78 11.21 -9.94
CA GLY A 92 -24.39 11.65 -9.74
C GLY A 92 -24.00 12.02 -8.30
N GLY A 93 -24.94 12.01 -7.37
CA GLY A 93 -24.69 12.32 -5.97
C GLY A 93 -23.94 11.21 -5.23
N ASN A 94 -23.39 11.54 -4.06
CA ASN A 94 -22.68 10.57 -3.23
C ASN A 94 -23.64 9.52 -2.68
N ILE A 95 -23.51 8.29 -3.16
CA ILE A 95 -24.31 7.13 -2.70
C ILE A 95 -23.87 6.59 -1.32
N GLY A 96 -22.81 7.13 -0.76
CA GLY A 96 -22.16 6.64 0.45
C GLY A 96 -20.96 5.74 0.14
N SER A 97 -20.31 5.28 1.19
CA SER A 97 -19.14 4.39 1.13
C SER A 97 -19.40 3.14 1.99
N TYR A 98 -18.42 2.25 2.05
CA TYR A 98 -18.39 1.21 3.05
C TYR A 98 -18.42 1.84 4.45
N ASN A 99 -19.04 1.14 5.41
CA ASN A 99 -18.99 1.56 6.81
C ASN A 99 -17.57 1.37 7.38
N ASP A 100 -17.30 1.99 8.53
CA ASP A 100 -15.97 1.99 9.16
C ASP A 100 -15.43 0.57 9.43
N PHE A 101 -16.30 -0.41 9.63
CA PHE A 101 -15.92 -1.80 9.87
C PHE A 101 -14.99 -2.38 8.77
N TRP A 102 -15.14 -1.94 7.52
CA TRP A 102 -14.36 -2.43 6.39
C TRP A 102 -13.06 -1.67 6.15
N PHE A 103 -12.85 -0.53 6.84
CA PHE A 103 -11.67 0.27 6.66
C PHE A 103 -10.60 -0.07 7.71
N ASP A 104 -9.38 -0.19 7.22
CA ASP A 104 -8.18 -0.39 8.03
C ASP A 104 -7.12 0.64 7.59
N ARG A 105 -7.36 1.90 7.95
CA ARG A 105 -6.45 3.02 7.63
C ARG A 105 -5.30 3.14 8.63
N GLY A 106 -5.25 2.26 9.63
CA GLY A 106 -4.35 2.39 10.77
C GLY A 106 -4.84 3.40 11.81
N ASN A 107 -4.15 3.45 12.92
CA ASN A 107 -4.50 4.31 14.06
C ASN A 107 -3.47 5.44 14.27
N ASP A 108 -2.32 5.36 13.61
CA ASP A 108 -1.21 6.28 13.80
C ASP A 108 -0.35 6.40 12.54
N GLY A 109 0.53 7.41 12.52
CA GLY A 109 1.66 7.45 11.61
C GLY A 109 2.77 6.52 12.06
N PHE A 110 3.69 6.15 11.17
CA PHE A 110 4.86 5.38 11.57
C PHE A 110 6.03 6.28 11.97
N VAL A 111 6.93 5.72 12.77
CA VAL A 111 8.12 6.37 13.32
C VAL A 111 9.37 5.68 12.80
N ILE A 112 10.31 6.43 12.26
CA ILE A 112 11.66 5.97 11.92
C ILE A 112 12.67 6.92 12.58
N ASP A 113 13.66 6.36 13.27
CA ASP A 113 14.67 7.12 14.01
C ASP A 113 14.08 8.07 15.07
N GLY A 114 12.95 7.69 15.67
CA GLY A 114 12.26 8.48 16.69
C GLY A 114 11.41 9.63 16.15
N GLU A 115 11.25 9.76 14.83
CA GLU A 115 10.49 10.83 14.18
C GLU A 115 9.30 10.30 13.39
N TYR A 116 8.12 10.88 13.57
CA TYR A 116 6.96 10.65 12.72
C TYR A 116 7.19 11.21 11.33
N ARG A 117 6.97 10.40 10.30
CA ARG A 117 7.18 10.81 8.90
C ARG A 117 5.98 11.57 8.32
N THR A 118 6.28 12.59 7.49
CA THR A 118 5.26 13.36 6.75
C THR A 118 4.71 12.63 5.53
N SER A 119 5.42 11.60 5.04
CA SER A 119 5.06 10.79 3.87
C SER A 119 5.85 9.48 3.87
N ILE A 120 5.34 8.49 3.14
CA ILE A 120 6.09 7.28 2.79
C ILE A 120 7.19 7.63 1.79
N LEU A 121 6.88 8.43 0.76
CA LEU A 121 7.89 8.89 -0.19
C LEU A 121 8.90 9.83 0.49
N THR A 122 10.17 9.50 0.34
CA THR A 122 11.31 10.30 0.80
C THR A 122 12.14 10.86 -0.36
N TYR A 123 11.98 10.26 -1.54
CA TYR A 123 12.62 10.66 -2.80
C TYR A 123 11.60 10.68 -3.95
N PRO A 124 11.57 11.74 -4.78
CA PRO A 124 12.36 12.99 -4.68
C PRO A 124 12.22 13.72 -3.34
N GLU A 125 13.12 14.70 -3.05
CA GLU A 125 13.20 15.39 -1.75
C GLU A 125 11.87 16.00 -1.27
N ASN A 126 11.03 16.43 -2.21
CA ASN A 126 9.69 16.94 -1.91
C ASN A 126 8.70 15.85 -1.45
N GLY A 127 9.09 14.56 -1.47
CA GLY A 127 8.27 13.43 -1.05
C GLY A 127 7.02 13.23 -1.93
N ARG A 128 7.08 13.56 -3.20
CA ARG A 128 5.97 13.45 -4.15
C ARG A 128 6.38 12.67 -5.39
N MET A 129 5.40 12.07 -6.06
CA MET A 129 5.65 11.41 -7.32
C MET A 129 6.25 12.38 -8.35
N PRO A 130 7.28 11.97 -9.10
CA PRO A 130 7.79 12.76 -10.20
C PRO A 130 6.72 12.91 -11.30
N PRO A 131 6.81 13.94 -12.14
CA PRO A 131 5.89 14.10 -13.26
C PRO A 131 6.04 12.92 -14.24
N ARG A 132 4.94 12.58 -14.90
CA ARG A 132 4.98 11.60 -15.99
C ARG A 132 5.75 12.15 -17.18
N THR A 133 6.41 11.25 -17.91
CA THR A 133 6.89 11.53 -19.26
C THR A 133 5.71 11.71 -20.21
N SER A 134 5.94 12.30 -21.40
CA SER A 134 4.88 12.44 -22.40
C SER A 134 4.30 11.07 -22.82
N GLU A 135 5.15 10.05 -22.92
CA GLU A 135 4.73 8.69 -23.24
C GLU A 135 3.92 8.06 -22.09
N GLY A 136 4.42 8.19 -20.84
CA GLY A 136 3.70 7.73 -19.67
C GLY A 136 2.35 8.41 -19.46
N GLN A 137 2.22 9.68 -19.85
CA GLN A 137 0.93 10.38 -19.82
C GLN A 137 -0.02 9.82 -20.89
N LEU A 138 0.45 9.60 -22.12
CA LEU A 138 -0.37 9.00 -23.16
C LEU A 138 -0.87 7.59 -22.80
N LYS A 139 0.00 6.76 -22.19
CA LYS A 139 -0.40 5.43 -21.68
C LYS A 139 -1.47 5.56 -20.59
N ALA A 140 -1.28 6.46 -19.64
CA ALA A 140 -2.23 6.68 -18.55
C ALA A 140 -3.59 7.19 -19.07
N ASP A 141 -3.60 8.02 -20.09
CA ASP A 141 -4.83 8.56 -20.69
C ASP A 141 -5.60 7.48 -21.46
N ALA A 142 -4.89 6.56 -22.11
CA ALA A 142 -5.46 5.44 -22.86
C ALA A 142 -5.89 4.26 -21.98
N ALA A 143 -5.43 4.20 -20.71
CA ALA A 143 -5.71 3.08 -19.82
C ALA A 143 -7.20 3.01 -19.44
N PRO A 144 -7.76 1.80 -19.23
CA PRO A 144 -9.05 1.63 -18.59
C PRO A 144 -9.11 2.36 -17.26
N LYS A 145 -10.19 3.08 -16.99
CA LYS A 145 -10.35 3.90 -15.79
C LYS A 145 -11.29 3.23 -14.81
N PHE A 146 -10.99 3.31 -13.52
CA PHE A 146 -11.88 2.84 -12.46
C PHE A 146 -13.19 3.67 -12.44
N ALA A 147 -13.07 4.98 -12.66
CA ALA A 147 -14.19 5.88 -12.79
C ALA A 147 -13.99 6.75 -14.05
N TRP A 148 -14.97 6.81 -14.89
CA TRP A 148 -15.00 7.69 -16.04
C TRP A 148 -15.50 9.07 -15.62
N PRO A 149 -15.09 10.14 -16.29
CA PRO A 149 -15.64 11.47 -16.05
C PRO A 149 -17.17 11.43 -16.11
N GLU A 150 -17.82 12.15 -15.21
CA GLU A 150 -19.28 12.34 -15.26
C GLU A 150 -19.64 12.96 -16.61
N ARG A 151 -20.48 12.25 -17.35
CA ARG A 151 -21.07 12.68 -18.60
C ARG A 151 -22.51 12.18 -18.63
N ASP A 152 -23.41 12.99 -19.18
CA ASP A 152 -24.80 12.63 -19.29
C ASP A 152 -25.02 11.48 -20.28
N GLY A 153 -26.02 10.67 -19.97
CA GLY A 153 -26.53 9.61 -20.86
C GLY A 153 -25.52 8.52 -21.20
N ALA A 154 -25.65 7.97 -22.41
CA ALA A 154 -24.76 6.97 -22.97
C ALA A 154 -23.70 7.61 -23.89
N TRP A 155 -22.93 8.55 -23.37
CA TRP A 155 -21.93 9.36 -24.10
C TRP A 155 -20.95 8.52 -24.95
N TRP A 156 -20.67 7.28 -24.54
CA TRP A 156 -19.76 6.38 -25.27
C TRP A 156 -20.31 5.96 -26.63
N LEU A 157 -21.63 5.96 -26.83
CA LEU A 157 -22.22 5.72 -28.15
C LEU A 157 -21.94 6.88 -29.13
N GLU A 158 -21.82 8.11 -28.60
CA GLU A 158 -21.54 9.31 -29.41
C GLU A 158 -20.04 9.43 -29.74
N THR A 159 -19.17 9.04 -28.82
CA THR A 159 -17.70 9.13 -28.99
C THR A 159 -17.09 7.90 -29.62
N GLY A 160 -17.81 6.78 -29.68
CA GLY A 160 -17.29 5.49 -30.14
C GLY A 160 -16.34 4.81 -29.20
N ASP A 161 -16.25 5.31 -27.95
CA ASP A 161 -15.52 4.64 -26.88
C ASP A 161 -16.23 3.36 -26.46
N GLN A 162 -15.50 2.43 -25.84
CA GLN A 162 -16.03 1.12 -25.44
C GLN A 162 -15.81 0.79 -23.95
N PRO A 163 -16.10 1.71 -23.01
CA PRO A 163 -15.78 1.48 -21.60
C PRO A 163 -16.61 0.37 -20.97
N TYR A 164 -17.77 0.04 -21.54
CA TYR A 164 -18.74 -0.88 -20.97
C TYR A 164 -19.17 -2.02 -21.90
N ASP A 165 -18.45 -2.27 -22.99
CA ASP A 165 -18.83 -3.32 -23.95
C ASP A 165 -18.75 -4.70 -23.33
N GLY A 166 -17.72 -4.94 -22.51
CA GLY A 166 -17.55 -6.19 -21.81
C GLY A 166 -16.64 -6.08 -20.58
N PRO A 167 -16.48 -7.17 -19.81
CA PRO A 167 -15.58 -7.22 -18.68
C PRO A 167 -14.13 -6.85 -19.05
N GLU A 168 -13.68 -7.19 -20.26
CA GLU A 168 -12.34 -6.93 -20.77
C GLU A 168 -11.99 -5.45 -20.85
N ASN A 169 -13.00 -4.59 -20.95
CA ASN A 169 -12.86 -3.13 -21.00
C ASN A 169 -12.75 -2.50 -19.59
N GLN A 170 -12.94 -3.31 -18.54
CA GLN A 170 -12.78 -2.87 -17.16
C GLN A 170 -11.34 -3.06 -16.67
N THR A 171 -10.94 -2.29 -15.66
CA THR A 171 -9.60 -2.43 -15.06
C THR A 171 -9.40 -3.83 -14.47
N LEU A 172 -8.15 -4.28 -14.40
CA LEU A 172 -7.81 -5.57 -13.81
C LEU A 172 -8.27 -5.68 -12.35
N ALA A 173 -8.28 -4.57 -11.61
CA ALA A 173 -8.76 -4.51 -10.24
C ALA A 173 -10.27 -4.75 -10.15
N VAL A 174 -11.09 -4.12 -10.99
CA VAL A 174 -12.55 -4.35 -11.06
C VAL A 174 -12.87 -5.77 -11.46
N ARG A 175 -12.00 -6.39 -12.26
CA ARG A 175 -12.12 -7.79 -12.69
C ARG A 175 -11.62 -8.81 -11.66
N CYS A 176 -11.16 -8.36 -10.51
CA CYS A 176 -10.54 -9.22 -9.48
C CYS A 176 -9.33 -10.03 -9.98
N ILE A 177 -8.56 -9.51 -10.91
CA ILE A 177 -7.39 -10.21 -11.49
C ILE A 177 -6.11 -9.72 -10.82
N TYR A 178 -5.90 -8.40 -10.77
CA TYR A 178 -4.65 -7.82 -10.28
C TYR A 178 -4.81 -6.35 -9.92
N HIS A 179 -4.06 -5.89 -8.92
CA HIS A 179 -4.04 -4.48 -8.54
C HIS A 179 -2.62 -4.04 -8.21
N GLN A 180 -1.92 -3.54 -9.19
CA GLN A 180 -0.52 -3.21 -9.17
C GLN A 180 -0.03 -2.38 -7.96
N PRO A 181 -0.62 -1.23 -7.62
CA PRO A 181 0.00 -0.38 -6.60
C PRO A 181 0.04 -0.99 -5.19
N ALA A 182 -0.46 -2.21 -5.00
CA ALA A 182 -0.44 -2.88 -3.71
C ALA A 182 0.63 -3.96 -3.60
N THR A 183 1.30 -4.31 -4.69
CA THR A 183 2.18 -5.48 -4.77
C THR A 183 3.65 -5.14 -4.87
N ILE A 184 4.05 -4.21 -5.74
CA ILE A 184 5.47 -3.82 -5.95
C ILE A 184 5.57 -2.35 -6.40
N PRO A 185 6.13 -1.42 -5.62
CA PRO A 185 6.44 -1.59 -4.19
C PRO A 185 5.16 -1.81 -3.37
N ILE A 186 5.32 -2.42 -2.19
CA ILE A 186 4.20 -2.71 -1.32
C ILE A 186 3.82 -1.45 -0.56
N THR A 187 2.57 -1.02 -0.73
CA THR A 187 2.07 0.20 -0.11
C THR A 187 0.78 -0.05 0.67
N PRO A 188 0.51 0.71 1.74
CA PRO A 188 -0.72 0.58 2.50
C PRO A 188 -1.94 0.96 1.66
N ARG A 189 -3.06 0.35 2.01
CA ARG A 189 -4.37 0.58 1.40
C ARG A 189 -5.37 0.98 2.47
N VAL A 190 -6.56 1.34 2.03
CA VAL A 190 -7.66 1.68 2.96
C VAL A 190 -8.22 0.47 3.70
N TYR A 191 -7.87 -0.76 3.29
CA TYR A 191 -8.21 -2.04 3.91
C TYR A 191 -7.28 -3.16 3.42
N ASN A 192 -7.31 -4.34 4.07
CA ASN A 192 -6.50 -5.53 3.76
C ASN A 192 -4.98 -5.25 3.78
N ASN A 193 -4.52 -4.67 4.88
CA ASN A 193 -3.13 -4.28 5.06
C ASN A 193 -2.24 -5.37 5.66
N LEU A 194 -2.79 -6.53 6.00
CA LEU A 194 -2.00 -7.63 6.53
C LEU A 194 -1.10 -8.26 5.46
N LYS A 195 0.12 -8.56 5.85
CA LYS A 195 1.13 -9.23 5.05
C LYS A 195 1.66 -10.43 5.83
N THR A 196 1.92 -11.52 5.14
CA THR A 196 2.57 -12.69 5.74
C THR A 196 3.85 -12.98 5.01
N ILE A 197 4.93 -13.13 5.74
CA ILE A 197 6.22 -13.59 5.23
C ILE A 197 6.45 -15.02 5.70
N VAL A 198 6.82 -15.90 4.77
CA VAL A 198 7.35 -17.22 5.04
C VAL A 198 8.73 -17.29 4.41
N GLN A 199 9.76 -17.51 5.23
CA GLN A 199 11.14 -17.49 4.79
C GLN A 199 11.80 -18.87 4.95
N THR A 200 12.56 -19.24 3.96
CA THR A 200 13.54 -20.35 3.97
C THR A 200 14.91 -19.78 3.63
N GLU A 201 15.94 -20.62 3.55
CA GLU A 201 17.28 -20.18 3.12
C GLU A 201 17.32 -19.75 1.64
N GLU A 202 16.45 -20.32 0.82
CA GLU A 202 16.47 -20.15 -0.66
C GLU A 202 15.33 -19.23 -1.15
N TYR A 203 14.25 -19.09 -0.38
CA TYR A 203 13.05 -18.39 -0.80
C TYR A 203 12.45 -17.55 0.32
N LEU A 204 11.90 -16.40 -0.06
CA LEU A 204 10.96 -15.65 0.76
C LEU A 204 9.64 -15.53 0.00
N MET A 205 8.58 -16.12 0.56
CA MET A 205 7.21 -15.92 0.06
C MET A 205 6.60 -14.74 0.83
N LEU A 206 6.08 -13.78 0.09
CA LEU A 206 5.33 -12.66 0.62
C LEU A 206 3.86 -12.80 0.19
N TYR A 207 2.99 -13.11 1.13
CA TYR A 207 1.55 -13.11 0.91
C TYR A 207 0.97 -11.75 1.26
N ILE A 208 0.21 -11.18 0.33
CA ILE A 208 -0.45 -9.89 0.44
C ILE A 208 -1.94 -10.15 0.51
N GLU A 209 -2.58 -9.80 1.62
CA GLU A 209 -4.01 -10.01 1.83
C GLU A 209 -4.86 -9.38 0.71
N TRP A 210 -4.51 -8.17 0.29
CA TRP A 210 -5.13 -7.51 -0.85
C TRP A 210 -5.00 -8.37 -2.12
N MET A 211 -6.13 -8.76 -2.70
CA MET A 211 -6.22 -9.64 -3.89
C MET A 211 -5.62 -11.04 -3.68
N HIS A 212 -5.43 -11.49 -2.43
CA HIS A 212 -4.82 -12.78 -2.06
C HIS A 212 -3.55 -13.12 -2.87
N TRP A 213 -2.70 -12.10 -3.08
CA TRP A 213 -1.54 -12.21 -3.93
C TRP A 213 -0.35 -12.82 -3.21
N ALA A 214 0.31 -13.78 -3.84
CA ALA A 214 1.53 -14.41 -3.32
C ALA A 214 2.70 -14.13 -4.26
N ARG A 215 3.76 -13.54 -3.73
CA ARG A 215 4.99 -13.23 -4.44
C ARG A 215 6.13 -14.09 -3.91
N ILE A 216 6.87 -14.73 -4.79
CA ILE A 216 8.05 -15.53 -4.46
C ILE A 216 9.30 -14.74 -4.82
N ILE A 217 10.17 -14.55 -3.85
CA ILE A 217 11.50 -13.96 -4.00
C ILE A 217 12.50 -15.10 -3.88
N ARG A 218 13.31 -15.34 -4.91
CA ARG A 218 14.42 -16.28 -4.86
C ARG A 218 15.63 -15.59 -4.25
N ILE A 219 16.30 -16.25 -3.31
CA ILE A 219 17.46 -15.69 -2.59
C ILE A 219 18.74 -16.24 -3.23
N ASP A 220 19.69 -15.32 -3.49
CA ASP A 220 21.00 -15.62 -4.09
C ASP A 220 20.92 -16.39 -5.43
N ASP A 221 19.95 -16.05 -6.26
CA ASP A 221 19.69 -16.63 -7.58
C ASP A 221 19.86 -15.57 -8.69
N GLU A 222 19.69 -15.98 -9.94
CA GLU A 222 19.72 -15.12 -11.11
C GLU A 222 18.32 -14.82 -11.62
N HIS A 223 18.15 -13.67 -12.26
CA HIS A 223 16.89 -13.31 -12.92
C HIS A 223 16.58 -14.28 -14.06
N GLN A 224 15.30 -14.59 -14.20
CA GLN A 224 14.79 -15.37 -15.33
C GLN A 224 14.85 -14.56 -16.62
N SER A 225 14.72 -15.26 -17.75
CA SER A 225 14.62 -14.62 -19.04
C SER A 225 13.41 -13.67 -19.12
N GLU A 226 13.59 -12.52 -19.75
CA GLU A 226 12.52 -11.53 -20.00
C GLU A 226 11.30 -12.11 -20.76
N VAL A 227 11.49 -13.24 -21.47
CA VAL A 227 10.39 -13.96 -22.14
C VAL A 227 9.36 -14.49 -21.13
N LEU A 228 9.74 -14.62 -19.86
CA LEU A 228 8.88 -15.06 -18.75
C LEU A 228 8.31 -13.87 -17.94
N ALA A 229 8.19 -12.70 -18.56
CA ALA A 229 7.62 -11.52 -17.90
C ALA A 229 6.24 -11.81 -17.29
N THR A 230 6.01 -11.29 -16.07
CA THR A 230 4.76 -11.44 -15.32
C THR A 230 4.23 -10.10 -14.86
N PHE A 231 3.02 -10.05 -14.31
CA PHE A 231 2.47 -8.83 -13.71
C PHE A 231 3.34 -8.29 -12.57
N ASP A 232 3.90 -9.17 -11.74
CA ASP A 232 4.76 -8.80 -10.61
C ASP A 232 6.26 -8.82 -10.95
N GLY A 233 6.61 -9.05 -12.21
CA GLY A 233 7.99 -9.18 -12.61
C GLY A 233 8.64 -10.46 -12.04
N ASP A 234 9.95 -10.44 -12.01
CA ASP A 234 10.81 -11.50 -11.49
C ASP A 234 11.66 -10.95 -10.35
N SER A 235 11.50 -11.51 -9.14
CA SER A 235 12.11 -11.02 -7.91
C SER A 235 13.25 -11.90 -7.46
N VAL A 236 14.43 -11.28 -7.29
CA VAL A 236 15.63 -11.93 -6.76
C VAL A 236 16.16 -11.15 -5.57
N GLY A 237 16.41 -11.84 -4.47
CA GLY A 237 16.93 -11.29 -3.22
C GLY A 237 18.40 -11.62 -2.99
N ARG A 238 19.13 -10.70 -2.34
CA ARG A 238 20.47 -10.94 -1.82
C ARG A 238 20.63 -10.30 -0.46
N TRP A 239 21.44 -10.93 0.39
CA TRP A 239 21.71 -10.39 1.72
C TRP A 239 22.86 -9.39 1.70
N GLU A 240 22.62 -8.18 2.22
CA GLU A 240 23.62 -7.15 2.53
C GLU A 240 23.66 -6.97 4.06
N GLY A 241 24.52 -7.74 4.74
CA GLY A 241 24.47 -7.81 6.21
C GLY A 241 23.17 -8.42 6.71
N ASP A 242 22.41 -7.65 7.49
CA ASP A 242 21.09 -8.00 8.01
C ASP A 242 19.92 -7.46 7.15
N THR A 243 20.21 -6.85 6.03
CA THR A 243 19.22 -6.35 5.08
C THR A 243 19.06 -7.33 3.91
N LEU A 244 17.83 -7.76 3.63
CA LEU A 244 17.50 -8.43 2.37
C LEU A 244 17.19 -7.36 1.33
N VAL A 245 18.00 -7.31 0.28
CA VAL A 245 17.81 -6.43 -0.87
C VAL A 245 17.19 -7.24 -1.99
N VAL A 246 16.03 -6.83 -2.47
CA VAL A 246 15.26 -7.50 -3.51
C VAL A 246 15.22 -6.62 -4.74
N GLU A 247 15.70 -7.14 -5.86
CA GLU A 247 15.53 -6.52 -7.16
C GLU A 247 14.41 -7.22 -7.92
N THR A 248 13.56 -6.43 -8.55
CA THR A 248 12.46 -6.94 -9.38
C THR A 248 12.49 -6.25 -10.74
N ILE A 249 12.58 -7.06 -11.79
CA ILE A 249 12.58 -6.68 -13.20
C ILE A 249 11.63 -7.60 -13.99
N ASN A 250 11.66 -7.57 -15.31
CA ASN A 250 10.86 -8.43 -16.18
C ASN A 250 9.36 -8.32 -15.94
N PHE A 251 8.89 -7.07 -15.76
CA PHE A 251 7.47 -6.78 -15.68
C PHE A 251 6.80 -6.93 -17.06
N MET A 252 5.58 -7.47 -17.05
CA MET A 252 4.72 -7.43 -18.24
C MET A 252 4.29 -5.99 -18.51
N ASP A 253 4.38 -5.55 -19.77
CA ASP A 253 3.92 -4.21 -20.17
C ASP A 253 2.42 -4.05 -19.94
N GLN A 254 2.05 -3.05 -19.17
CA GLN A 254 0.67 -2.72 -18.80
C GLN A 254 0.46 -1.21 -18.88
N PRO A 255 -0.78 -0.73 -18.99
CA PRO A 255 -1.08 0.70 -19.11
C PRO A 255 -0.50 1.58 -18.00
N HIS A 256 -0.23 1.04 -16.84
CA HIS A 256 0.35 1.77 -15.68
C HIS A 256 1.66 1.15 -15.20
N GLN A 257 2.26 0.26 -15.99
CA GLN A 257 3.46 -0.47 -15.63
C GLN A 257 4.24 -0.82 -16.91
N PRO A 258 5.27 -0.05 -17.28
CA PRO A 258 6.10 -0.38 -18.44
C PRO A 258 6.95 -1.62 -18.17
N ALA A 259 7.27 -2.37 -19.22
CA ALA A 259 8.17 -3.51 -19.13
C ALA A 259 9.57 -3.10 -18.61
N GLN A 260 10.02 -1.87 -18.88
CA GLN A 260 11.30 -1.31 -18.44
C GLN A 260 11.29 -0.82 -16.99
N ARG A 261 10.34 -1.26 -16.19
CA ARG A 261 10.30 -0.96 -14.76
C ARG A 261 11.32 -1.80 -14.01
N ARG A 262 11.99 -1.17 -13.04
CA ARG A 262 12.89 -1.81 -12.09
C ARG A 262 12.54 -1.33 -10.68
N VAL A 263 12.37 -2.28 -9.77
CA VAL A 263 12.12 -1.96 -8.36
C VAL A 263 13.20 -2.61 -7.50
N VAL A 264 13.76 -1.83 -6.59
CA VAL A 264 14.67 -2.33 -5.55
C VAL A 264 14.01 -2.12 -4.21
N GLU A 265 13.83 -3.20 -3.45
CA GLU A 265 13.24 -3.18 -2.12
C GLU A 265 14.27 -3.62 -1.09
N ARG A 266 14.15 -3.12 0.12
CA ARG A 266 15.05 -3.39 1.24
C ARG A 266 14.24 -3.73 2.48
N PHE A 267 14.47 -4.90 3.02
CA PHE A 267 13.85 -5.38 4.26
C PHE A 267 14.92 -5.45 5.34
N SER A 268 14.77 -4.71 6.41
CA SER A 268 15.71 -4.68 7.53
C SER A 268 14.96 -4.87 8.85
N PRO A 269 15.59 -5.51 9.88
CA PRO A 269 15.00 -5.55 11.21
C PRO A 269 14.74 -4.16 11.74
N GLU A 270 13.57 -3.94 12.33
CA GLU A 270 13.22 -2.74 13.09
C GLU A 270 13.45 -3.01 14.59
N PRO A 271 14.04 -2.06 15.37
CA PRO A 271 14.34 -2.28 16.77
C PRO A 271 13.13 -2.67 17.67
N GLY A 272 11.91 -2.37 17.27
CA GLY A 272 10.66 -2.77 17.93
C GLY A 272 10.17 -4.17 17.58
N GLY A 273 10.90 -4.93 16.76
CA GLY A 273 10.56 -6.30 16.35
C GLY A 273 9.80 -6.40 15.03
N GLY A 274 9.51 -5.27 14.38
CA GLY A 274 8.95 -5.20 13.04
C GLY A 274 10.04 -5.17 11.96
N LEU A 275 9.67 -4.66 10.77
CA LEU A 275 10.60 -4.43 9.66
C LEU A 275 10.61 -2.96 9.28
N ILE A 276 11.77 -2.46 8.87
CA ILE A 276 11.89 -1.27 8.04
C ILE A 276 11.87 -1.75 6.59
N TYR A 277 10.90 -1.29 5.83
CA TYR A 277 10.76 -1.55 4.42
C TYR A 277 11.06 -0.29 3.63
N GLY A 278 12.09 -0.34 2.80
CA GLY A 278 12.46 0.74 1.88
C GLY A 278 12.31 0.29 0.44
N PHE A 279 12.06 1.22 -0.47
CA PHE A 279 11.97 0.92 -1.90
C PHE A 279 12.46 2.07 -2.78
N THR A 280 12.92 1.71 -3.97
CA THR A 280 13.23 2.64 -5.07
C THR A 280 12.65 2.08 -6.35
N VAL A 281 12.01 2.92 -7.15
CA VAL A 281 11.39 2.57 -8.42
C VAL A 281 12.01 3.40 -9.53
N GLU A 282 12.53 2.73 -10.53
CA GLU A 282 12.90 3.28 -11.83
C GLU A 282 11.82 2.84 -12.82
N ASP A 283 11.15 3.80 -13.45
CA ASP A 283 9.95 3.54 -14.25
C ASP A 283 9.94 4.51 -15.43
N ALA A 284 9.95 3.98 -16.66
CA ALA A 284 10.02 4.77 -17.88
C ALA A 284 8.82 5.72 -18.09
N ASP A 285 7.71 5.48 -17.40
CA ASP A 285 6.54 6.35 -17.46
C ASP A 285 6.70 7.66 -16.67
N TYR A 286 7.76 7.76 -15.83
CA TYR A 286 8.06 8.94 -15.01
C TYR A 286 9.39 9.59 -15.41
N ALA A 287 9.48 10.90 -15.21
CA ALA A 287 10.66 11.69 -15.59
C ALA A 287 11.88 11.45 -14.68
N ASP A 288 11.68 10.88 -13.50
CA ASP A 288 12.71 10.55 -12.53
C ASP A 288 12.29 9.30 -11.74
N SER A 289 13.24 8.67 -11.05
CA SER A 289 12.97 7.61 -10.09
C SER A 289 12.29 8.18 -8.84
N TYR A 290 11.63 7.30 -8.08
CA TYR A 290 11.05 7.66 -6.78
C TYR A 290 11.27 6.55 -5.77
N GLY A 291 11.17 6.88 -4.50
CA GLY A 291 11.38 5.91 -3.44
C GLY A 291 10.90 6.40 -2.10
N GLY A 292 10.86 5.49 -1.16
CA GLY A 292 10.37 5.77 0.17
C GLY A 292 10.69 4.67 1.16
N GLU A 293 10.22 4.86 2.37
CA GLU A 293 10.40 3.92 3.47
C GLU A 293 9.20 3.92 4.41
N MET A 294 8.97 2.81 5.08
CA MET A 294 7.94 2.67 6.10
C MET A 294 8.27 1.55 7.07
N VAL A 295 7.63 1.57 8.23
CA VAL A 295 7.71 0.48 9.20
C VAL A 295 6.60 -0.53 8.92
N TRP A 296 6.92 -1.82 9.06
CA TRP A 296 5.97 -2.92 9.08
C TRP A 296 5.93 -3.52 10.48
N PRO A 297 5.02 -3.06 11.35
CA PRO A 297 4.86 -3.62 12.68
C PRO A 297 4.45 -5.10 12.61
N LYS A 298 5.01 -5.93 13.51
CA LYS A 298 4.49 -7.30 13.70
C LYS A 298 3.04 -7.27 14.16
N SER A 299 2.27 -8.24 13.67
CA SER A 299 0.87 -8.43 14.01
C SER A 299 0.61 -9.88 14.41
N ASP A 300 -0.28 -10.08 15.38
CA ASP A 300 -0.80 -11.41 15.74
C ASP A 300 -2.04 -11.78 14.87
N GLN A 301 -2.48 -10.86 14.03
CA GLN A 301 -3.61 -11.10 13.14
C GLN A 301 -3.18 -11.94 11.94
N VAL A 302 -4.05 -12.85 11.54
CA VAL A 302 -3.86 -13.69 10.36
C VAL A 302 -4.69 -13.10 9.22
N PRO A 303 -4.14 -12.96 8.00
CA PRO A 303 -4.89 -12.47 6.85
C PRO A 303 -6.15 -13.30 6.60
N TYR A 304 -7.25 -12.63 6.31
CA TYR A 304 -8.47 -13.27 5.86
C TYR A 304 -8.43 -13.55 4.36
N GLU A 305 -9.31 -14.41 3.90
CA GLU A 305 -9.53 -14.59 2.47
C GLU A 305 -10.06 -13.29 1.84
N TYR A 306 -9.42 -12.85 0.78
CA TYR A 306 -9.90 -11.75 -0.04
C TYR A 306 -10.83 -12.30 -1.13
N ALA A 307 -12.11 -12.50 -0.80
CA ALA A 307 -13.12 -13.11 -1.66
C ALA A 307 -13.67 -12.11 -2.68
N CYS A 308 -12.80 -11.59 -3.55
CA CYS A 308 -13.12 -10.53 -4.50
C CYS A 308 -14.19 -10.97 -5.51
N HIS A 309 -14.06 -12.18 -6.08
CA HIS A 309 -14.98 -12.68 -7.12
C HIS A 309 -16.38 -12.88 -6.58
N GLU A 310 -16.52 -13.44 -5.40
CA GLU A 310 -17.79 -13.75 -4.75
C GLU A 310 -18.58 -12.48 -4.41
N GLY A 311 -17.86 -11.39 -4.08
CA GLY A 311 -18.43 -10.09 -3.74
C GLY A 311 -18.56 -9.12 -4.93
N ASN A 312 -18.12 -9.49 -6.14
CA ASN A 312 -18.03 -8.57 -7.27
C ASN A 312 -19.38 -8.35 -7.99
N TYR A 313 -20.36 -7.86 -7.26
CA TYR A 313 -21.65 -7.45 -7.86
C TYR A 313 -21.52 -6.17 -8.70
N ALA A 314 -20.52 -5.34 -8.43
CA ALA A 314 -20.33 -4.06 -9.10
C ALA A 314 -20.09 -4.22 -10.61
N MET A 315 -19.32 -5.23 -11.04
CA MET A 315 -19.01 -5.43 -12.45
C MET A 315 -20.28 -5.74 -13.26
N SER A 316 -21.10 -6.69 -12.81
CA SER A 316 -22.35 -7.03 -13.49
C SER A 316 -23.36 -5.88 -13.46
N ALA A 317 -23.46 -5.16 -12.33
CA ALA A 317 -24.35 -4.01 -12.19
C ALA A 317 -23.93 -2.85 -13.12
N THR A 318 -22.63 -2.57 -13.25
CA THR A 318 -22.09 -1.55 -14.15
C THR A 318 -22.41 -1.87 -15.61
N LEU A 319 -22.15 -3.10 -16.07
CA LEU A 319 -22.43 -3.52 -17.44
C LEU A 319 -23.93 -3.54 -17.74
N MET A 320 -24.78 -3.99 -16.82
CA MET A 320 -26.24 -3.93 -16.97
C MET A 320 -26.75 -2.48 -17.03
N GLY A 321 -26.26 -1.63 -16.14
CA GLY A 321 -26.61 -0.21 -16.12
C GLY A 321 -26.26 0.49 -17.43
N ALA A 322 -25.11 0.15 -18.04
CA ALA A 322 -24.73 0.65 -19.36
C ALA A 322 -25.75 0.22 -20.44
N ARG A 323 -26.19 -1.05 -20.45
CA ARG A 323 -27.22 -1.52 -21.41
C ARG A 323 -28.55 -0.77 -21.26
N VAL A 324 -28.96 -0.44 -20.03
CA VAL A 324 -30.16 0.36 -19.78
C VAL A 324 -30.01 1.75 -20.38
N ARG A 325 -28.89 2.47 -20.09
CA ARG A 325 -28.63 3.80 -20.62
C ARG A 325 -28.53 3.83 -22.17
N GLU A 326 -27.94 2.80 -22.75
CA GLU A 326 -27.91 2.66 -24.22
C GLU A 326 -29.30 2.49 -24.83
N ALA A 327 -30.16 1.72 -24.17
CA ALA A 327 -31.54 1.55 -24.62
C ALA A 327 -32.35 2.86 -24.52
N GLU A 328 -32.18 3.61 -23.44
CA GLU A 328 -32.77 4.94 -23.25
C GLU A 328 -32.27 5.94 -24.29
N HIS A 329 -30.98 5.95 -24.57
CA HIS A 329 -30.36 6.82 -25.58
C HIS A 329 -30.96 6.54 -26.99
N ARG A 330 -31.06 5.25 -27.36
CA ARG A 330 -31.67 4.87 -28.65
C ARG A 330 -33.15 5.24 -28.75
N ALA A 331 -33.90 5.11 -27.66
CA ALA A 331 -35.30 5.47 -27.57
C ALA A 331 -35.53 6.99 -27.70
N THR A 332 -34.57 7.79 -27.20
CA THR A 332 -34.67 9.26 -27.20
C THR A 332 -34.18 9.88 -28.53
N ASN A 333 -33.09 9.35 -29.08
CA ASN A 333 -32.41 9.93 -30.25
C ASN A 333 -32.82 9.30 -31.58
N GLY A 334 -33.68 8.29 -31.56
CA GLY A 334 -34.10 7.52 -32.74
C GLY A 334 -33.03 6.51 -33.18
N SER A 335 -33.45 5.34 -33.61
CA SER A 335 -32.56 4.43 -34.33
C SER A 335 -32.44 4.99 -35.76
N ASP A 336 -31.36 5.73 -36.01
CA ASP A 336 -30.90 5.90 -37.39
C ASP A 336 -30.25 4.56 -37.79
N ASP A 337 -31.09 3.65 -38.34
CA ASP A 337 -30.69 2.53 -39.17
C ASP A 337 -30.63 2.97 -40.65
#